data_791da94c8a1ab187437d71d9eb216f9d
#
_entry.id   791da94c8a1ab187437d71d9eb216f9d
#
_cell.length_a   1.000
_cell.length_b   1.000
_cell.length_c   1.000
_cell.angle_alpha   90.00
_cell.angle_beta   90.00
_cell.angle_gamma   90.00
#
_symmetry.space_group_name_H-M   'P 1'
#
loop_
_entity.id
_entity.type
_entity.pdbx_description
1 polymer ?
#
loop_
_entity_poly.entity_id
_entity_poly.type
_entity_poly.pdbx_seq_one_letter_code
_entity_poly.pdbx_strand_id
1 'polypeptide(L)' 'MKQYVVDAFAGRVFEGNPAAVCLPERWPSEERMLAITRENNLSETAFAVREGEDWRLRWFTPGGE' A
#
# COMPACT_ATOMS: atom_id res chain seq x y z
N MET A 1 -3.13 -1.46 -12.74
CA MET A 1 -2.27 -1.54 -11.55
C MET A 1 -2.51 -2.86 -10.85
N LYS A 2 -1.43 -3.55 -10.52
CA LYS A 2 -1.55 -4.81 -9.80
C LYS A 2 -1.67 -4.54 -8.31
N GLN A 3 -2.47 -5.34 -7.65
CA GLN A 3 -2.68 -5.20 -6.23
C GLN A 3 -2.69 -6.58 -5.57
N TYR A 4 -2.04 -6.66 -4.42
CA TYR A 4 -1.97 -7.89 -3.64
C TYR A 4 -2.41 -7.59 -2.21
N VAL A 5 -3.02 -8.58 -1.58
CA VAL A 5 -3.36 -8.48 -0.17
C VAL A 5 -2.51 -9.50 0.58
N VAL A 6 -1.79 -9.05 1.58
CA VAL A 6 -0.91 -9.90 2.35
C VAL A 6 -1.14 -9.71 3.83
N ASP A 7 -0.83 -10.74 4.60
CA ASP A 7 -0.80 -10.64 6.05
C ASP A 7 0.56 -10.10 6.42
N ALA A 8 0.65 -8.79 6.50
CA ALA A 8 1.91 -8.14 6.76
C ALA A 8 2.36 -8.41 8.19
N PHE A 9 3.61 -8.78 8.33
CA PHE A 9 4.23 -8.88 9.65
C PHE A 9 3.55 -9.87 10.58
N ALA A 10 3.15 -11.01 10.05
CA ALA A 10 2.59 -12.04 10.90
C ALA A 10 3.54 -12.32 12.05
N GLY A 11 3.02 -12.32 13.25
CA GLY A 11 3.84 -12.53 14.43
C GLY A 11 4.56 -11.30 14.92
N ARG A 12 4.30 -10.17 14.33
CA ARG A 12 4.92 -8.91 14.73
C ARG A 12 3.84 -7.95 15.22
N VAL A 13 4.14 -6.66 15.13
CA VAL A 13 3.26 -5.63 15.66
C VAL A 13 1.86 -5.71 15.07
N PHE A 14 1.78 -5.96 13.80
CA PHE A 14 0.48 -5.99 13.13
C PHE A 14 -0.22 -7.33 13.26
N GLU A 15 0.51 -8.37 13.55
CA GLU A 15 -0.03 -9.67 13.86
C GLU A 15 -1.13 -10.15 12.93
N GLY A 16 -0.84 -10.13 11.65
CA GLY A 16 -1.80 -10.63 10.69
C GLY A 16 -2.82 -9.62 10.20
N ASN A 17 -2.66 -8.35 10.55
CA ASN A 17 -3.50 -7.34 9.94
C ASN A 17 -3.23 -7.33 8.45
N PRO A 18 -4.26 -7.46 7.62
CA PRO A 18 -4.03 -7.47 6.18
C PRO A 18 -3.62 -6.11 5.67
N ALA A 19 -2.77 -6.11 4.68
CA ALA A 19 -2.35 -4.90 4.00
C ALA A 19 -2.44 -5.13 2.50
N ALA A 20 -2.81 -4.12 1.76
CA ALA A 20 -2.81 -4.19 0.32
C ALA A 20 -1.48 -3.65 -0.18
N VAL A 21 -0.95 -4.27 -1.22
CA VAL A 21 0.26 -3.80 -1.87
C VAL A 21 -0.08 -3.52 -3.32
N CYS A 22 0.09 -2.30 -3.75
CA CYS A 22 -0.20 -1.87 -5.11
C CYS A 22 1.09 -1.57 -5.85
N LEU A 23 1.15 -1.98 -7.10
CA LEU A 23 2.36 -1.84 -7.92
C LEU A 23 2.04 -1.03 -9.18
N PRO A 24 1.81 0.27 -9.06
CA PRO A 24 1.56 1.09 -10.23
C PRO A 24 2.84 1.32 -11.02
N GLU A 25 2.70 1.58 -12.30
CA GLU A 25 3.88 1.84 -13.14
C GLU A 25 4.49 3.20 -12.85
N ARG A 26 3.69 4.13 -12.36
CA ARG A 26 4.15 5.45 -11.94
C ARG A 26 3.29 5.91 -10.78
N TRP A 27 3.76 6.90 -10.07
CA TRP A 27 3.08 7.39 -8.88
C TRP A 27 1.71 7.97 -9.21
N PRO A 28 0.64 7.45 -8.60
CA PRO A 28 -0.66 8.12 -8.66
C PRO A 28 -0.59 9.37 -7.80
N SER A 29 -1.61 10.22 -7.90
CA SER A 29 -1.70 11.36 -7.02
C SER A 29 -1.94 10.88 -5.58
N GLU A 30 -1.60 11.72 -4.61
CA GLU A 30 -1.86 11.39 -3.21
C GLU A 30 -3.35 11.16 -2.98
N GLU A 31 -4.17 11.99 -3.60
CA GLU A 31 -5.61 11.87 -3.47
C GLU A 31 -6.10 10.52 -3.96
N ARG A 32 -5.55 10.06 -5.08
CA ARG A 32 -5.95 8.77 -5.62
C ARG A 32 -5.44 7.63 -4.76
N MET A 33 -4.23 7.73 -4.25
CA MET A 33 -3.69 6.68 -3.38
C MET A 33 -4.50 6.57 -2.10
N LEU A 34 -4.91 7.70 -1.55
CA LEU A 34 -5.74 7.69 -0.36
C LEU A 34 -7.12 7.13 -0.65
N ALA A 35 -7.69 7.46 -1.82
CA ALA A 35 -8.99 6.92 -2.20
C ALA A 35 -8.93 5.39 -2.34
N ILE A 36 -7.87 4.88 -2.95
CA ILE A 36 -7.69 3.44 -3.10
C ILE A 36 -7.57 2.78 -1.73
N THR A 37 -6.82 3.41 -0.84
CA THR A 37 -6.63 2.89 0.51
C THR A 37 -7.97 2.80 1.24
N ARG A 38 -8.78 3.81 1.12
CA ARG A 38 -10.09 3.83 1.78
C ARG A 38 -11.03 2.79 1.19
N GLU A 39 -10.98 2.61 -0.12
CA GLU A 39 -11.81 1.61 -0.78
C GLU A 39 -11.46 0.20 -0.36
N ASN A 40 -10.20 -0.06 -0.15
CA ASN A 40 -9.76 -1.39 0.25
C ASN A 40 -10.26 -1.78 1.64
N ASN A 41 -10.55 -0.79 2.45
CA ASN A 41 -11.06 -1.03 3.80
C ASN A 41 -10.12 -1.94 4.61
N LEU A 42 -8.83 -1.78 4.40
CA LEU A 42 -7.81 -2.53 5.11
C LEU A 42 -7.03 -1.59 6.02
N SER A 43 -6.23 -2.17 6.91
CA SER A 43 -5.45 -1.36 7.86
C SER A 43 -4.52 -0.41 7.14
N GLU A 44 -3.88 -0.89 6.08
CA GLU A 44 -2.93 -0.06 5.35
C GLU A 44 -2.78 -0.52 3.91
N THR A 45 -2.30 0.38 3.09
CA THR A 45 -1.97 0.08 1.70
C THR A 45 -0.59 0.63 1.41
N ALA A 46 0.26 -0.20 0.86
CA ALA A 46 1.58 0.20 0.42
C ALA A 46 1.55 0.38 -1.10
N PHE A 47 2.12 1.46 -1.56
CA PHE A 47 2.30 1.68 -2.98
C PHE A 47 3.79 1.61 -3.28
N ALA A 48 4.15 0.75 -4.22
CA ALA A 48 5.55 0.56 -4.57
C ALA A 48 5.73 0.87 -6.06
N VAL A 49 6.65 1.75 -6.36
CA VAL A 49 6.94 2.13 -7.73
C VAL A 49 8.41 1.88 -7.98
N ARG A 50 8.70 1.23 -9.09
CA ARG A 50 10.07 0.97 -9.45
C ARG A 50 10.69 2.21 -10.07
N GLU A 51 11.86 2.59 -9.55
CA GLU A 51 12.61 3.73 -10.07
C GLU A 51 14.02 3.26 -10.37
N GLY A 52 14.30 3.00 -11.64
CA GLY A 52 15.58 2.44 -12.04
C GLY A 52 15.71 1.02 -11.53
N GLU A 53 16.71 0.78 -10.70
CA GLU A 53 16.91 -0.54 -10.12
C GLU A 53 16.38 -0.62 -8.70
N ASP A 54 15.82 0.47 -8.21
CA ASP A 54 15.31 0.54 -6.84
C ASP A 54 13.79 0.59 -6.82
N TRP A 55 13.24 0.33 -5.65
CA TRP A 55 11.81 0.47 -5.41
C TRP A 55 11.60 1.54 -4.37
N ARG A 56 10.59 2.39 -4.59
CA ARG A 56 10.16 3.35 -3.60
C ARG A 56 8.82 2.93 -3.05
N LEU A 57 8.66 3.11 -1.75
CA LEU A 57 7.44 2.72 -1.05
C LEU A 57 6.80 3.91 -0.38
N ARG A 58 5.48 3.94 -0.43
CA ARG A 58 4.72 4.89 0.37
C ARG A 58 3.58 4.11 1.03
N TRP A 59 3.37 4.38 2.30
CA TRP A 59 2.37 3.67 3.11
C TRP A 59 1.22 4.60 3.43
N PHE A 60 0.00 4.10 3.25
CA PHE A 60 -1.20 4.88 3.53
C PHE A 60 -2.10 4.11 4.47
N THR A 61 -2.76 4.85 5.37
CA THR A 61 -3.88 4.34 6.14
C THR A 61 -5.10 5.15 5.71
N PRO A 62 -6.31 4.74 6.11
CA PRO A 62 -7.49 5.56 5.79
C PRO A 62 -7.39 7.00 6.28
N GLY A 63 -6.53 7.26 7.26
CA GLY A 63 -6.31 8.60 7.77
C GLY A 63 -5.26 9.40 7.02
N GLY A 64 -4.51 8.77 6.13
CA GLY A 64 -3.47 9.42 5.35
C GLY A 64 -2.17 8.64 5.37
N GLU A 65 -1.16 9.24 4.79
CA GLU A 65 0.15 8.64 4.67
C GLU A 65 0.90 8.61 6.00
#